data_b1c32921b3a9f32a56b5c6d572bbf0b2
#
_entry.id   b1c32921b3a9f32a56b5c6d572bbf0b2
#
_cell.length_a   1.000
_cell.length_b   1.000
_cell.length_c   1.000
_cell.angle_alpha   90.00
_cell.angle_beta   90.00
_cell.angle_gamma   90.00
#
_symmetry.space_group_name_H-M   'P 1'
#
loop_
_entity.id
_entity.type
_entity.pdbx_description
1 polymer ?
#
loop_
_entity_poly.entity_id
_entity_poly.type
_entity_poly.pdbx_seq_one_letter_code
_entity_poly.pdbx_strand_id
1 'polypeptide(L)'
;FMDDKSNIQYLWDTDQYINIMLYRFTNKNILGISYLPYTVKPDKLEGLNQLNFLPTHSTLTYPHCISINKLYINGKANIEGQIYNPSDVIATLAHELGHYLGLYHTFNETKDSAGNIITNLCEDTDYCTDTPPYNRDEYKDFLDNYIPKNGIKITFNDLPYLMERKNCMDNTQSTPNNIMDYEYSYVNRFTNEQKNRIRYVLAHSPLIPGKKVTRSITKTTAPQEFPMRTIK
;
A
#
# COMPACT_ATOMS: atom_id res chain seq x y z
N PHE A 1 2.03 -7.22 -15.90
CA PHE A 1 3.08 -6.22 -16.16
C PHE A 1 4.19 -6.33 -15.12
N MET A 2 3.85 -6.31 -13.84
CA MET A 2 4.83 -6.23 -12.75
C MET A 2 5.68 -7.50 -12.58
N ASP A 3 5.17 -8.66 -12.98
CA ASP A 3 5.87 -9.95 -12.86
C ASP A 3 6.72 -10.31 -14.09
N ASP A 4 6.79 -9.42 -15.07
CA ASP A 4 7.53 -9.65 -16.31
C ASP A 4 8.74 -8.72 -16.41
N LYS A 5 9.92 -9.30 -16.31
CA LYS A 5 11.21 -8.60 -16.38
C LYS A 5 11.38 -7.79 -17.67
N SER A 6 10.80 -8.23 -18.79
CA SER A 6 10.90 -7.52 -20.06
C SER A 6 10.30 -6.10 -19.99
N ASN A 7 9.39 -5.86 -19.06
CA ASN A 7 8.73 -4.57 -18.88
C ASN A 7 9.62 -3.51 -18.19
N ILE A 8 10.81 -3.88 -17.70
CA ILE A 8 11.79 -2.92 -17.19
C ILE A 8 12.18 -1.88 -18.27
N GLN A 9 12.18 -2.28 -19.55
CA GLN A 9 12.46 -1.40 -20.67
C GLN A 9 11.53 -0.18 -20.79
N TYR A 10 10.36 -0.22 -20.16
CA TYR A 10 9.39 0.89 -20.16
C TYR A 10 9.57 1.84 -18.97
N LEU A 11 10.44 1.51 -18.04
CA LEU A 11 10.70 2.37 -16.90
C LEU A 11 11.69 3.46 -17.24
N TRP A 12 11.42 4.64 -16.73
CA TRP A 12 12.43 5.68 -16.62
C TRP A 12 13.34 5.38 -15.42
N ASP A 13 14.48 6.02 -15.38
CA ASP A 13 15.46 5.84 -14.32
C ASP A 13 14.83 6.01 -12.93
N THR A 14 14.82 4.92 -12.16
CA THR A 14 14.16 4.85 -10.85
C THR A 14 14.83 5.72 -9.79
N ASP A 15 16.09 6.15 -10.00
CA ASP A 15 16.76 7.09 -9.10
C ASP A 15 16.32 8.54 -9.34
N GLN A 16 15.61 8.80 -10.45
CA GLN A 16 15.16 10.14 -10.84
C GLN A 16 13.63 10.25 -10.90
N TYR A 17 12.93 9.15 -11.19
CA TYR A 17 11.49 9.16 -11.44
C TYR A 17 10.76 8.09 -10.66
N ILE A 18 9.58 8.42 -10.17
CA ILE A 18 8.58 7.43 -9.74
C ILE A 18 7.80 7.01 -11.00
N ASN A 19 7.92 5.74 -11.36
CA ASN A 19 7.24 5.19 -12.53
C ASN A 19 5.83 4.77 -12.14
N ILE A 20 4.82 5.29 -12.86
CA ILE A 20 3.41 4.92 -12.67
C ILE A 20 2.89 4.35 -13.97
N MET A 21 2.49 3.08 -13.96
CA MET A 21 2.04 2.34 -15.13
C MET A 21 0.51 2.23 -15.15
N LEU A 22 -0.08 2.60 -16.28
CA LEU A 22 -1.53 2.61 -16.48
C LEU A 22 -1.91 1.54 -17.51
N TYR A 23 -2.44 0.42 -17.05
CA TYR A 23 -2.89 -0.64 -17.95
C TYR A 23 -4.10 -1.39 -17.36
N ARG A 24 -4.74 -2.22 -18.17
CA ARG A 24 -5.89 -3.01 -17.73
C ARG A 24 -5.40 -4.26 -17.01
N PHE A 25 -5.79 -4.42 -15.76
CA PHE A 25 -5.49 -5.62 -14.99
C PHE A 25 -6.40 -6.78 -15.40
N THR A 26 -5.87 -8.00 -15.38
CA THR A 26 -6.65 -9.22 -15.60
C THR A 26 -7.68 -9.39 -14.49
N ASN A 27 -7.27 -9.21 -13.23
CA ASN A 27 -8.19 -9.16 -12.11
C ASN A 27 -8.78 -7.75 -11.99
N LYS A 28 -10.07 -7.63 -12.29
CA LYS A 28 -10.78 -6.35 -12.28
C LYS A 28 -10.99 -5.79 -10.86
N ASN A 29 -10.91 -6.62 -9.82
CA ASN A 29 -11.13 -6.18 -8.44
C ASN A 29 -9.90 -5.49 -7.84
N ILE A 30 -8.75 -5.57 -8.49
CA ILE A 30 -7.53 -4.89 -8.04
C ILE A 30 -7.49 -3.50 -8.69
N LEU A 31 -7.42 -2.46 -7.85
CA LEU A 31 -7.38 -1.06 -8.26
C LEU A 31 -5.95 -0.59 -8.56
N GLY A 32 -5.01 -0.98 -7.73
CA GLY A 32 -3.59 -0.66 -7.83
C GLY A 32 -2.71 -1.79 -7.31
N ILE A 33 -1.44 -1.71 -7.61
CA ILE A 33 -0.38 -2.60 -7.10
C ILE A 33 0.87 -1.76 -6.96
N SER A 34 1.58 -1.91 -5.85
CA SER A 34 2.86 -1.24 -5.65
C SER A 34 3.94 -2.20 -5.17
N TYR A 35 5.20 -1.84 -5.45
CA TYR A 35 6.35 -2.48 -4.81
C TYR A 35 6.68 -1.77 -3.50
N LEU A 36 6.95 -2.57 -2.46
CA LEU A 36 7.58 -2.03 -1.25
C LEU A 36 9.05 -1.70 -1.53
N PRO A 37 9.57 -0.63 -0.92
CA PRO A 37 10.97 -0.28 -1.06
C PRO A 37 11.88 -1.23 -0.27
N TYR A 38 13.18 -1.08 -0.47
CA TYR A 38 14.22 -1.80 0.25
C TYR A 38 14.99 -0.87 1.17
N THR A 39 15.62 -1.45 2.19
CA THR A 39 16.76 -0.82 2.84
C THR A 39 18.05 -1.52 2.44
N VAL A 40 19.18 -0.85 2.58
CA VAL A 40 20.51 -1.41 2.31
C VAL A 40 21.36 -1.28 3.56
N LYS A 41 22.08 -2.35 3.92
CA LYS A 41 22.97 -2.31 5.10
C LYS A 41 23.88 -1.09 5.08
N PRO A 42 24.11 -0.40 6.21
CA PRO A 42 23.66 -0.75 7.56
C PRO A 42 22.23 -0.31 7.91
N ASP A 43 21.54 0.43 7.03
CA ASP A 43 20.22 0.97 7.29
C ASP A 43 19.17 -0.14 7.38
N LYS A 44 18.26 -0.03 8.32
CA LYS A 44 17.16 -0.96 8.53
C LYS A 44 15.89 -0.18 8.88
N LEU A 45 14.80 -0.53 8.22
CA LEU A 45 13.45 -0.13 8.61
C LEU A 45 12.62 -1.39 8.79
N GLU A 46 12.00 -1.53 9.94
CA GLU A 46 11.24 -2.72 10.29
C GLU A 46 10.13 -2.98 9.26
N GLY A 47 9.92 -4.25 8.93
CA GLY A 47 9.00 -4.67 7.88
C GLY A 47 9.59 -4.68 6.47
N LEU A 48 10.57 -3.85 6.15
CA LEU A 48 11.18 -3.82 4.82
C LEU A 48 12.32 -4.83 4.67
N ASN A 49 12.46 -5.37 3.46
CA ASN A 49 13.59 -6.23 3.11
C ASN A 49 14.90 -5.41 3.15
N GLN A 50 15.92 -5.98 3.80
CA GLN A 50 17.24 -5.37 3.86
C GLN A 50 18.21 -6.10 2.92
N LEU A 51 18.78 -5.35 1.99
CA LEU A 51 19.76 -5.86 1.03
C LEU A 51 21.20 -5.64 1.55
N ASN A 52 22.11 -6.50 1.10
CA ASN A 52 23.54 -6.37 1.34
C ASN A 52 24.31 -5.80 0.15
N PHE A 53 23.60 -5.33 -0.88
CA PHE A 53 24.14 -4.66 -2.06
C PHE A 53 23.23 -3.46 -2.41
N LEU A 54 23.73 -2.52 -3.18
CA LEU A 54 22.99 -1.36 -3.65
C LEU A 54 22.33 -1.69 -5.01
N PRO A 55 21.00 -1.91 -5.08
CA PRO A 55 20.34 -2.06 -6.36
C PRO A 55 20.32 -0.71 -7.11
N THR A 56 20.38 -0.81 -8.42
CA THR A 56 20.29 0.31 -9.34
C THR A 56 19.28 -0.04 -10.44
N HIS A 57 18.88 0.94 -11.25
CA HIS A 57 18.00 0.67 -12.38
C HIS A 57 18.52 -0.46 -13.29
N SER A 58 19.82 -0.53 -13.52
CA SER A 58 20.45 -1.57 -14.35
C SER A 58 20.48 -2.96 -13.73
N THR A 59 20.28 -3.08 -12.42
CA THR A 59 20.26 -4.36 -11.71
C THR A 59 18.85 -4.84 -11.37
N LEU A 60 17.80 -4.15 -11.84
CA LEU A 60 16.44 -4.56 -11.65
C LEU A 60 16.16 -5.91 -12.26
N THR A 61 15.44 -6.75 -11.54
CA THR A 61 14.94 -8.05 -12.01
C THR A 61 13.46 -8.01 -12.34
N TYR A 62 12.74 -7.02 -11.81
CA TYR A 62 11.34 -6.73 -12.10
C TYR A 62 11.09 -5.23 -12.23
N PRO A 63 10.00 -4.80 -12.90
CA PRO A 63 9.67 -3.39 -13.05
C PRO A 63 9.36 -2.75 -11.69
N HIS A 64 10.26 -1.97 -11.12
CA HIS A 64 10.04 -1.24 -9.88
C HIS A 64 9.18 0.00 -10.12
N CYS A 65 7.87 -0.13 -9.94
CA CYS A 65 6.89 0.90 -10.29
C CYS A 65 5.61 0.77 -9.43
N ILE A 66 4.74 1.74 -9.60
CA ILE A 66 3.34 1.69 -9.19
C ILE A 66 2.51 1.33 -10.43
N SER A 67 1.53 0.47 -10.29
CA SER A 67 0.59 0.12 -11.35
C SER A 67 -0.83 0.48 -10.93
N ILE A 68 -1.55 1.17 -11.80
CA ILE A 68 -2.96 1.54 -11.59
C ILE A 68 -3.82 0.90 -12.67
N ASN A 69 -4.92 0.29 -12.26
CA ASN A 69 -5.86 -0.33 -13.18
C ASN A 69 -6.59 0.73 -13.99
N LYS A 70 -6.29 0.76 -15.30
CA LYS A 70 -6.88 1.70 -16.25
C LYS A 70 -8.42 1.68 -16.27
N LEU A 71 -9.03 0.60 -15.82
CA LEU A 71 -10.49 0.47 -15.78
C LEU A 71 -11.14 1.58 -14.94
N TYR A 72 -10.45 2.08 -13.91
CA TYR A 72 -10.97 3.03 -12.92
C TYR A 72 -10.57 4.49 -13.17
N ILE A 73 -9.67 4.77 -14.12
CA ILE A 73 -9.16 6.14 -14.36
C ILE A 73 -10.22 7.08 -14.90
N ASN A 74 -11.11 6.58 -15.77
CA ASN A 74 -12.19 7.35 -16.38
C ASN A 74 -13.57 6.91 -15.87
N GLY A 75 -13.62 6.11 -14.81
CA GLY A 75 -14.88 5.73 -14.17
C GLY A 75 -15.60 7.01 -13.74
N LYS A 76 -16.88 7.14 -14.06
CA LYS A 76 -17.70 8.17 -13.46
C LYS A 76 -17.66 7.91 -11.96
N ALA A 77 -16.89 8.69 -11.26
CA ALA A 77 -16.67 8.59 -9.83
C ALA A 77 -17.99 8.69 -9.02
N ASN A 78 -19.05 9.21 -9.64
CA ASN A 78 -20.31 9.46 -8.96
C ASN A 78 -21.47 8.87 -9.77
N ILE A 79 -22.04 7.80 -9.26
CA ILE A 79 -23.44 7.50 -9.52
C ILE A 79 -24.21 8.62 -8.81
N GLU A 80 -25.16 9.25 -9.51
CA GLU A 80 -25.95 10.36 -8.97
C GLU A 80 -26.50 10.02 -7.56
N GLY A 81 -26.14 10.85 -6.58
CA GLY A 81 -26.51 10.67 -5.18
C GLY A 81 -25.63 9.68 -4.39
N GLN A 82 -24.54 9.17 -4.93
CA GLN A 82 -23.54 8.41 -4.19
C GLN A 82 -22.44 9.36 -3.69
N ILE A 83 -22.19 9.37 -2.38
CA ILE A 83 -21.23 10.27 -1.71
C ILE A 83 -19.86 9.62 -1.49
N TYR A 84 -19.73 8.34 -1.72
CA TYR A 84 -18.51 7.57 -1.55
C TYR A 84 -18.17 6.79 -2.82
N ASN A 85 -16.94 6.92 -3.28
CA ASN A 85 -16.42 6.16 -4.41
C ASN A 85 -15.23 5.29 -3.97
N PRO A 86 -15.43 3.99 -3.75
CA PRO A 86 -14.37 3.07 -3.34
C PRO A 86 -13.29 2.88 -4.41
N SER A 87 -13.56 3.31 -5.65
CA SER A 87 -12.67 3.17 -6.80
C SER A 87 -12.06 4.51 -7.23
N ASP A 88 -11.99 5.49 -6.32
CA ASP A 88 -11.39 6.79 -6.64
C ASP A 88 -9.90 6.63 -6.98
N VAL A 89 -9.54 7.07 -8.19
CA VAL A 89 -8.17 6.92 -8.69
C VAL A 89 -7.16 7.75 -7.90
N ILE A 90 -7.57 8.90 -7.34
CA ILE A 90 -6.68 9.76 -6.56
C ILE A 90 -6.39 9.09 -5.22
N ALA A 91 -7.42 8.58 -4.56
CA ALA A 91 -7.27 7.81 -3.32
C ALA A 91 -6.42 6.55 -3.56
N THR A 92 -6.71 5.80 -4.63
CA THR A 92 -5.94 4.62 -5.02
C THR A 92 -4.47 4.97 -5.28
N LEU A 93 -4.18 6.02 -6.04
CA LEU A 93 -2.81 6.43 -6.31
C LEU A 93 -2.08 6.86 -5.03
N ALA A 94 -2.75 7.60 -4.14
CA ALA A 94 -2.16 8.01 -2.86
C ALA A 94 -1.86 6.79 -1.96
N HIS A 95 -2.73 5.78 -1.97
CA HIS A 95 -2.57 4.52 -1.27
C HIS A 95 -1.34 3.74 -1.81
N GLU A 96 -1.28 3.52 -3.12
CA GLU A 96 -0.16 2.82 -3.77
C GLU A 96 1.17 3.56 -3.58
N LEU A 97 1.13 4.90 -3.58
CA LEU A 97 2.30 5.71 -3.27
C LEU A 97 2.74 5.51 -1.80
N GLY A 98 1.80 5.34 -0.88
CA GLY A 98 2.08 4.98 0.49
C GLY A 98 2.88 3.68 0.59
N HIS A 99 2.44 2.61 -0.10
CA HIS A 99 3.19 1.36 -0.18
C HIS A 99 4.57 1.53 -0.82
N TYR A 100 4.65 2.23 -1.93
CA TYR A 100 5.91 2.53 -2.62
C TYR A 100 6.90 3.28 -1.72
N LEU A 101 6.39 4.03 -0.75
CA LEU A 101 7.16 4.75 0.27
C LEU A 101 7.23 4.02 1.63
N GLY A 102 6.94 2.73 1.67
CA GLY A 102 7.22 1.85 2.81
C GLY A 102 6.11 1.72 3.85
N LEU A 103 4.90 2.15 3.53
CA LEU A 103 3.75 1.95 4.41
C LEU A 103 3.05 0.61 4.16
N TYR A 104 2.40 0.11 5.18
CA TYR A 104 1.54 -1.07 5.19
C TYR A 104 0.09 -0.67 5.44
N HIS A 105 -0.83 -1.59 5.24
CA HIS A 105 -2.22 -1.39 5.62
C HIS A 105 -2.35 -1.24 7.13
N THR A 106 -3.32 -0.44 7.58
CA THR A 106 -3.56 -0.18 9.01
C THR A 106 -4.29 -1.32 9.73
N PHE A 107 -4.75 -2.32 9.02
CA PHE A 107 -5.31 -3.54 9.57
C PHE A 107 -4.27 -4.66 9.60
N ASN A 108 -4.51 -5.67 10.45
CA ASN A 108 -3.63 -6.83 10.47
C ASN A 108 -3.56 -7.51 9.11
N GLU A 109 -2.34 -7.78 8.66
CA GLU A 109 -2.07 -8.49 7.42
C GLU A 109 -0.84 -9.39 7.59
N THR A 110 -1.08 -10.64 7.98
CA THR A 110 -0.03 -11.66 8.15
C THR A 110 -0.17 -12.75 7.10
N LYS A 111 0.79 -13.65 7.02
CA LYS A 111 0.72 -14.82 6.15
C LYS A 111 0.69 -16.08 7.00
N ASP A 112 -0.21 -17.01 6.64
CA ASP A 112 -0.21 -18.35 7.20
C ASP A 112 0.98 -19.19 6.67
N SER A 113 1.12 -20.42 7.16
CA SER A 113 2.17 -21.34 6.73
C SER A 113 2.10 -21.74 5.25
N ALA A 114 0.95 -21.56 4.60
CA ALA A 114 0.73 -21.80 3.17
C ALA A 114 0.98 -20.53 2.33
N GLY A 115 1.26 -19.38 2.97
CA GLY A 115 1.49 -18.10 2.32
C GLY A 115 0.22 -17.30 2.00
N ASN A 116 -0.96 -17.74 2.46
CA ASN A 116 -2.19 -16.99 2.30
C ASN A 116 -2.21 -15.80 3.27
N ILE A 117 -2.75 -14.68 2.81
CA ILE A 117 -2.93 -13.50 3.65
C ILE A 117 -4.11 -13.75 4.59
N ILE A 118 -3.90 -13.52 5.89
CA ILE A 118 -4.92 -13.55 6.94
C ILE A 118 -5.05 -12.17 7.56
N THR A 119 -6.29 -11.75 7.79
CA THR A 119 -6.67 -10.41 8.25
C THR A 119 -7.56 -10.43 9.51
N ASN A 120 -7.71 -11.61 10.12
CA ASN A 120 -8.58 -11.83 11.28
C ASN A 120 -7.84 -11.83 12.63
N LEU A 121 -6.55 -11.55 12.64
CA LEU A 121 -5.78 -11.43 13.89
C LEU A 121 -5.82 -9.98 14.39
N CYS A 122 -5.37 -9.80 15.65
CA CYS A 122 -5.20 -8.50 16.26
C CYS A 122 -3.71 -8.24 16.52
N GLU A 123 -2.98 -7.98 15.47
CA GLU A 123 -1.55 -7.67 15.52
C GLU A 123 -1.29 -6.35 14.82
N ASP A 124 -0.40 -5.53 15.39
CA ASP A 124 0.12 -4.37 14.68
C ASP A 124 1.15 -4.84 13.65
N THR A 125 0.75 -4.83 12.38
CA THR A 125 1.58 -5.27 11.25
C THR A 125 2.02 -4.14 10.34
N ASP A 126 1.62 -2.89 10.63
CA ASP A 126 2.00 -1.73 9.83
C ASP A 126 3.22 -0.98 10.41
N TYR A 127 3.68 -1.39 11.59
CA TYR A 127 4.85 -0.83 12.29
C TYR A 127 4.68 0.64 12.66
N CYS A 128 3.45 1.07 12.95
CA CYS A 128 3.09 2.42 13.35
C CYS A 128 2.13 2.38 14.54
N THR A 129 2.61 2.74 15.73
CA THR A 129 1.82 2.64 16.97
C THR A 129 0.68 3.66 17.04
N ASP A 130 0.70 4.68 16.18
CA ASP A 130 -0.34 5.71 16.08
C ASP A 130 -1.44 5.37 15.05
N THR A 131 -1.46 4.12 14.56
CA THR A 131 -2.51 3.50 13.75
C THR A 131 -3.12 2.33 14.53
N PRO A 132 -4.28 2.50 15.19
CA PRO A 132 -4.89 1.43 15.96
C PRO A 132 -5.23 0.21 15.09
N PRO A 133 -4.76 -1.00 15.42
CA PRO A 133 -5.07 -2.19 14.64
C PRO A 133 -6.53 -2.59 14.79
N TYR A 134 -7.13 -3.10 13.72
CA TYR A 134 -8.48 -3.65 13.75
C TYR A 134 -8.55 -4.97 12.99
N ASN A 135 -9.49 -5.81 13.39
CA ASN A 135 -9.80 -7.05 12.70
C ASN A 135 -10.64 -6.74 11.45
N ARG A 136 -10.02 -6.86 10.28
CA ARG A 136 -10.68 -6.53 9.02
C ARG A 136 -11.81 -7.51 8.67
N ASP A 137 -11.67 -8.78 9.03
CA ASP A 137 -12.69 -9.78 8.72
C ASP A 137 -13.97 -9.51 9.53
N GLU A 138 -13.86 -9.18 10.83
CA GLU A 138 -15.01 -8.75 11.62
C GLU A 138 -15.68 -7.49 11.05
N TYR A 139 -14.88 -6.56 10.57
CA TYR A 139 -15.40 -5.36 9.93
C TYR A 139 -16.12 -5.67 8.61
N LYS A 140 -15.61 -6.58 7.79
CA LYS A 140 -16.28 -7.04 6.57
C LYS A 140 -17.58 -7.76 6.86
N ASP A 141 -17.59 -8.63 7.87
CA ASP A 141 -18.81 -9.28 8.33
C ASP A 141 -19.87 -8.26 8.80
N PHE A 142 -19.43 -7.19 9.47
CA PHE A 142 -20.32 -6.07 9.79
C PHE A 142 -20.88 -5.41 8.52
N LEU A 143 -20.05 -5.10 7.53
CA LEU A 143 -20.49 -4.50 6.26
C LEU A 143 -21.47 -5.41 5.52
N ASP A 144 -21.19 -6.71 5.45
CA ASP A 144 -22.04 -7.70 4.78
C ASP A 144 -23.41 -7.84 5.43
N ASN A 145 -23.52 -7.57 6.73
CA ASN A 145 -24.78 -7.54 7.46
C ASN A 145 -25.49 -6.18 7.35
N TYR A 146 -24.73 -5.08 7.33
CA TYR A 146 -25.28 -3.72 7.29
C TYR A 146 -25.73 -3.32 5.89
N ILE A 147 -24.94 -3.66 4.87
CA ILE A 147 -25.23 -3.34 3.47
C ILE A 147 -25.90 -4.56 2.83
N PRO A 148 -27.23 -4.56 2.65
CA PRO A 148 -27.90 -5.67 1.97
C PRO A 148 -27.31 -5.88 0.58
N LYS A 149 -27.11 -7.12 0.21
CA LYS A 149 -26.50 -7.58 -1.07
C LYS A 149 -27.12 -7.01 -2.35
N ASN A 150 -28.22 -6.24 -2.24
CA ASN A 150 -28.98 -5.67 -3.36
C ASN A 150 -28.81 -4.15 -3.54
N GLY A 151 -27.69 -3.58 -3.12
CA GLY A 151 -27.31 -2.24 -3.56
C GLY A 151 -28.05 -1.10 -2.86
N ILE A 152 -27.96 -0.98 -1.55
CA ILE A 152 -28.36 0.24 -0.86
C ILE A 152 -27.43 1.39 -1.30
N LYS A 153 -28.01 2.51 -1.70
CA LYS A 153 -27.30 3.76 -1.82
C LYS A 153 -26.81 4.19 -0.43
N ILE A 154 -25.47 4.25 -0.28
CA ILE A 154 -24.89 4.79 0.93
C ILE A 154 -25.19 6.29 0.99
N THR A 155 -25.75 6.72 2.09
CA THR A 155 -26.13 8.10 2.37
C THR A 155 -25.21 8.70 3.44
N PHE A 156 -25.28 10.03 3.64
CA PHE A 156 -24.56 10.68 4.74
C PHE A 156 -24.91 10.13 6.12
N ASN A 157 -26.13 9.63 6.31
CA ASN A 157 -26.58 9.06 7.58
C ASN A 157 -25.94 7.70 7.89
N ASP A 158 -25.49 6.98 6.86
CA ASP A 158 -24.86 5.68 7.01
C ASP A 158 -23.36 5.81 7.36
N LEU A 159 -22.70 6.91 6.92
CA LEU A 159 -21.27 7.09 7.08
C LEU A 159 -20.76 6.95 8.52
N PRO A 160 -21.40 7.52 9.56
CA PRO A 160 -20.91 7.35 10.93
C PRO A 160 -20.80 5.89 11.36
N TYR A 161 -21.71 5.03 10.89
CA TYR A 161 -21.70 3.60 11.19
C TYR A 161 -20.68 2.85 10.32
N LEU A 162 -20.65 3.14 9.03
CA LEU A 162 -19.76 2.47 8.10
C LEU A 162 -18.29 2.83 8.32
N MET A 163 -18.02 4.02 8.85
CA MET A 163 -16.66 4.50 9.12
C MET A 163 -16.17 4.18 10.53
N GLU A 164 -16.93 3.48 11.35
CA GLU A 164 -16.48 3.12 12.69
C GLU A 164 -15.53 1.92 12.63
N ARG A 165 -14.39 2.04 13.30
CA ARG A 165 -13.44 0.94 13.52
C ARG A 165 -13.29 0.68 15.00
N LYS A 166 -13.23 -0.59 15.34
CA LYS A 166 -12.98 -1.05 16.71
C LYS A 166 -11.52 -1.50 16.79
N ASN A 167 -10.75 -0.81 17.61
CA ASN A 167 -9.40 -1.29 17.95
C ASN A 167 -9.53 -2.65 18.64
N CYS A 168 -8.95 -3.68 18.06
CA CYS A 168 -9.10 -5.04 18.58
C CYS A 168 -8.28 -5.31 19.85
N MET A 169 -7.32 -4.44 20.22
CA MET A 169 -6.51 -4.60 21.43
C MET A 169 -7.23 -4.09 22.70
N ASP A 170 -7.90 -2.95 22.61
CA ASP A 170 -8.51 -2.27 23.76
C ASP A 170 -10.01 -1.95 23.59
N ASN A 171 -10.60 -2.33 22.46
CA ASN A 171 -11.99 -2.09 22.08
C ASN A 171 -12.38 -0.60 21.97
N THR A 172 -11.44 0.31 21.92
CA THR A 172 -11.74 1.71 21.64
C THR A 172 -12.25 1.89 20.21
N GLN A 173 -13.18 2.81 20.03
CA GLN A 173 -13.76 3.12 18.73
C GLN A 173 -13.04 4.32 18.12
N SER A 174 -12.82 4.25 16.82
CA SER A 174 -12.19 5.31 16.06
C SER A 174 -12.85 5.48 14.70
N THR A 175 -12.78 6.69 14.16
CA THR A 175 -13.20 6.96 12.77
C THR A 175 -11.97 6.93 11.88
N PRO A 176 -11.87 6.01 10.93
CA PRO A 176 -10.73 5.91 10.05
C PRO A 176 -10.68 7.09 9.10
N ASN A 177 -9.49 7.61 8.94
CA ASN A 177 -9.19 8.67 7.97
C ASN A 177 -7.84 8.43 7.28
N ASN A 178 -7.27 7.25 7.49
CA ASN A 178 -5.96 6.90 7.00
C ASN A 178 -6.01 6.48 5.53
N ILE A 179 -5.07 6.96 4.73
CA ILE A 179 -4.96 6.61 3.30
C ILE A 179 -4.61 5.13 3.12
N MET A 180 -3.96 4.50 4.12
CA MET A 180 -3.57 3.10 4.07
C MET A 180 -4.66 2.14 4.60
N ASP A 181 -5.87 2.64 4.86
CA ASP A 181 -7.01 1.81 5.18
C ASP A 181 -7.76 1.35 3.93
N TYR A 182 -8.58 0.33 4.06
CA TYR A 182 -9.51 -0.13 3.05
C TYR A 182 -10.96 0.21 3.43
N GLU A 183 -11.87 -0.08 2.49
CA GLU A 183 -13.31 0.09 2.66
C GLU A 183 -13.70 1.55 2.97
N TYR A 184 -14.71 1.76 3.80
CA TYR A 184 -15.22 3.09 4.12
C TYR A 184 -14.27 3.83 5.06
N SER A 185 -13.54 4.80 4.53
CA SER A 185 -12.61 5.67 5.26
C SER A 185 -12.59 7.05 4.59
N TYR A 186 -12.26 8.09 5.34
CA TYR A 186 -12.07 9.42 4.76
C TYR A 186 -10.82 9.52 3.87
N VAL A 187 -9.90 8.57 3.94
CA VAL A 187 -8.67 8.45 3.13
C VAL A 187 -7.96 9.78 2.85
N ASN A 188 -7.79 10.60 3.87
CA ASN A 188 -7.35 11.99 3.70
C ASN A 188 -6.04 12.32 4.43
N ARG A 189 -5.44 11.37 5.18
CA ARG A 189 -4.20 11.64 5.93
C ARG A 189 -3.32 10.42 6.14
N PHE A 190 -2.04 10.71 6.38
CA PHE A 190 -1.09 9.82 7.02
C PHE A 190 -0.84 10.25 8.46
N THR A 191 -0.58 9.31 9.35
CA THR A 191 -0.19 9.57 10.74
C THR A 191 1.23 10.14 10.84
N ASN A 192 1.66 10.50 12.05
CA ASN A 192 3.01 11.03 12.23
C ASN A 192 4.08 9.94 12.06
N GLU A 193 3.83 8.72 12.57
CA GLU A 193 4.76 7.62 12.40
C GLU A 193 4.84 7.16 10.94
N GLN A 194 3.72 7.11 10.23
CA GLN A 194 3.71 6.87 8.79
C GLN A 194 4.53 7.92 8.03
N LYS A 195 4.39 9.21 8.36
CA LYS A 195 5.22 10.28 7.76
C LYS A 195 6.70 10.10 8.07
N ASN A 196 7.04 9.64 9.27
CA ASN A 196 8.43 9.36 9.63
C ASN A 196 8.98 8.17 8.83
N ARG A 197 8.19 7.11 8.64
CA ARG A 197 8.56 5.99 7.76
C ARG A 197 8.79 6.45 6.32
N ILE A 198 7.88 7.25 5.76
CA ILE A 198 8.04 7.84 4.42
C ILE A 198 9.33 8.65 4.32
N ARG A 199 9.61 9.53 5.29
CA ARG A 199 10.85 10.33 5.30
C ARG A 199 12.10 9.47 5.38
N TYR A 200 12.05 8.39 6.18
CA TYR A 200 13.15 7.44 6.25
C TYR A 200 13.39 6.78 4.88
N VAL A 201 12.35 6.29 4.23
CA VAL A 201 12.42 5.67 2.90
C VAL A 201 12.98 6.65 1.87
N LEU A 202 12.48 7.88 1.83
CA LEU A 202 12.99 8.91 0.93
C LEU A 202 14.48 9.18 1.13
N ALA A 203 14.98 9.14 2.37
CA ALA A 203 16.37 9.41 2.71
C ALA A 203 17.30 8.20 2.54
N HIS A 204 16.79 6.98 2.65
CA HIS A 204 17.63 5.78 2.79
C HIS A 204 17.40 4.70 1.72
N SER A 205 16.22 4.59 1.14
CA SER A 205 15.92 3.49 0.22
C SER A 205 16.46 3.75 -1.18
N PRO A 206 17.11 2.77 -1.82
CA PRO A 206 17.48 2.85 -3.23
C PRO A 206 16.23 2.76 -4.12
N LEU A 207 16.38 3.09 -5.39
CA LEU A 207 15.30 3.05 -6.40
C LEU A 207 14.12 4.00 -6.12
N ILE A 208 14.28 4.88 -5.16
CA ILE A 208 13.34 5.96 -4.83
C ILE A 208 14.02 7.29 -5.16
N PRO A 209 13.40 8.18 -5.93
CA PRO A 209 14.00 9.46 -6.29
C PRO A 209 14.37 10.33 -5.08
N GLY A 210 15.38 11.18 -5.25
CA GLY A 210 15.76 12.17 -4.26
C GLY A 210 17.12 11.96 -3.62
N LYS A 211 17.57 12.98 -2.88
CA LYS A 211 18.87 12.99 -2.21
C LYS A 211 18.93 11.95 -1.09
N LYS A 212 19.91 11.08 -1.12
CA LYS A 212 20.14 10.05 -0.10
C LYS A 212 21.15 10.49 0.95
N VAL A 213 21.00 9.95 2.15
CA VAL A 213 22.03 10.04 3.17
C VAL A 213 23.28 9.32 2.69
N THR A 214 24.43 9.94 2.83
CA THR A 214 25.71 9.36 2.39
C THR A 214 26.01 8.09 3.17
N ARG A 215 26.33 7.01 2.47
CA ARG A 215 26.64 5.70 3.04
C ARG A 215 28.05 5.28 2.68
N SER A 216 28.71 4.61 3.60
CA SER A 216 29.89 3.81 3.29
C SER A 216 29.40 2.38 2.98
N ILE A 217 29.23 2.06 1.71
CA ILE A 217 28.78 0.74 1.26
C ILE A 217 29.97 0.00 0.68
N THR A 218 30.26 -1.17 1.21
CA THR A 218 31.16 -2.13 0.55
C THR A 218 30.43 -2.66 -0.67
N LYS A 219 31.00 -2.44 -1.85
CA LYS A 219 30.44 -2.97 -3.10
C LYS A 219 30.42 -4.50 -3.04
N THR A 220 29.25 -5.08 -2.88
CA THR A 220 29.03 -6.51 -3.06
C THR A 220 28.37 -6.74 -4.42
N THR A 221 28.69 -7.85 -5.05
CA THR A 221 28.03 -8.24 -6.32
C THR A 221 26.55 -8.49 -6.08
N ALA A 222 25.71 -7.88 -6.88
CA ALA A 222 24.28 -8.13 -6.83
C ALA A 222 24.00 -9.61 -7.16
N PRO A 223 23.11 -10.29 -6.44
CA PRO A 223 22.65 -11.62 -6.83
C PRO A 223 21.92 -11.55 -8.17
N GLN A 224 21.81 -12.68 -8.86
CA GLN A 224 21.09 -12.75 -10.14
C GLN A 224 19.62 -12.38 -10.00
N GLU A 225 19.04 -12.69 -8.85
CA GLU A 225 17.66 -12.34 -8.50
C GLU A 225 17.58 -11.95 -7.02
N PHE A 226 16.77 -10.96 -6.71
CA PHE A 226 16.40 -10.61 -5.35
C PHE A 226 14.87 -10.47 -5.24
N PRO A 227 14.29 -10.90 -4.11
CA PRO A 227 12.85 -10.96 -3.99
C PRO A 227 12.24 -9.56 -4.04
N MET A 228 11.36 -9.35 -5.02
CA MET A 228 10.51 -8.17 -5.09
C MET A 228 9.25 -8.44 -4.26
N ARG A 229 8.84 -7.49 -3.43
CA ARG A 229 7.63 -7.57 -2.63
C ARG A 229 6.60 -6.57 -3.11
N THR A 230 5.47 -7.07 -3.55
CA THR A 230 4.32 -6.26 -3.95
C THR A 230 3.23 -6.30 -2.89
N ILE A 231 2.44 -5.23 -2.82
CA ILE A 231 1.18 -5.15 -2.08
C ILE A 231 0.08 -4.82 -3.08
N LYS A 232 -1.10 -5.43 -2.88
CA LYS A 232 -2.27 -5.30 -3.74
C LYS A 232 -3.46 -4.84 -2.94
#